data_aea78970c0a90a983bd849954ef8594b
#
_entry.id   aea78970c0a90a983bd849954ef8594b
#
_cell.length_a   1.000
_cell.length_b   1.000
_cell.length_c   1.000
_cell.angle_alpha   90.00
_cell.angle_beta   90.00
_cell.angle_gamma   90.00
#
_symmetry.space_group_name_H-M   'P 1'
#
loop_
_entity.id
_entity.type
_entity.pdbx_description
1 polymer ?
#
loop_
_entity_poly.entity_id
_entity_poly.type
_entity_poly.pdbx_seq_one_letter_code
_entity_poly.pdbx_strand_id
1 'polypeptide(L)'
;MFEAKSGLRNIATTITSIGLSAALVLGAGIGAAEAATAAPKLPATVSFLKSAFSDADIQNRMTTGFALESFIQLAGAGVTAAKLSPAIRAEFTRSDRIFGSSMKPGYLVDPVTKKLKPGLAGKFLYASKVLKARNSTFQNDVVDALSVEIAVDGAVAASKGNAQDIAWVVLGLQAHGDRADARRVVTALLKLQHTDGGFNYDPTLTTGGTDVTAIAIQALKSVPLSNKSATKKRNSVVAQAVAFLKGAAVGGNHFEAWGDVDPNGTAYAIMGLQAAGENTSAYVTWLSARVQGDGGIEAPWAPGAGDRYVTAQGYLPLIGKTYVSLLAGK
;
A
#
# COMPACT_ATOMS: atom_id res chain seq x y z
N MET A 1 6.20 5.51 -48.89
CA MET A 1 4.90 5.43 -49.54
C MET A 1 4.35 4.04 -49.24
N PHE A 2 3.71 3.89 -48.06
CA PHE A 2 2.94 2.70 -47.68
C PHE A 2 1.79 3.18 -46.80
N GLU A 3 0.59 3.15 -47.39
CA GLU A 3 -0.66 3.42 -46.68
C GLU A 3 -1.05 2.22 -45.83
N ALA A 4 -1.34 2.45 -44.54
CA ALA A 4 -1.98 1.47 -43.68
C ALA A 4 -3.44 1.90 -43.46
N LYS A 5 -4.37 1.12 -44.02
CA LYS A 5 -5.81 1.28 -43.87
C LYS A 5 -6.25 0.92 -42.46
N SER A 6 -6.87 1.87 -41.79
CA SER A 6 -7.59 1.70 -40.52
C SER A 6 -8.94 1.02 -40.75
N GLY A 7 -9.16 -0.12 -40.09
CA GLY A 7 -10.46 -0.78 -40.01
C GLY A 7 -11.06 -0.62 -38.62
N LEU A 8 -11.89 0.41 -38.44
CA LEU A 8 -12.75 0.56 -37.25
C LEU A 8 -13.96 -0.38 -37.43
N ARG A 9 -14.09 -1.36 -36.57
CA ARG A 9 -15.33 -2.12 -36.39
C ARG A 9 -16.04 -1.61 -35.12
N ASN A 10 -17.15 -0.91 -35.34
CA ASN A 10 -18.13 -0.57 -34.32
C ASN A 10 -18.83 -1.84 -33.83
N ILE A 11 -18.72 -2.16 -32.53
CA ILE A 11 -19.60 -3.12 -31.87
C ILE A 11 -20.49 -2.31 -30.93
N ALA A 12 -21.73 -2.08 -31.37
CA ALA A 12 -22.79 -1.59 -30.52
C ALA A 12 -23.30 -2.74 -29.64
N THR A 13 -23.07 -2.69 -28.34
CA THR A 13 -23.66 -3.65 -27.40
C THR A 13 -24.91 -3.05 -26.80
N THR A 14 -26.04 -3.63 -27.10
CA THR A 14 -27.37 -3.32 -26.57
C THR A 14 -27.42 -3.71 -25.10
N ILE A 15 -27.61 -2.73 -24.20
CA ILE A 15 -27.86 -2.99 -22.78
C ILE A 15 -29.34 -3.24 -22.59
N THR A 16 -29.69 -4.49 -22.29
CA THR A 16 -31.03 -4.89 -21.86
C THR A 16 -31.12 -4.69 -20.35
N SER A 17 -31.97 -3.76 -19.91
CA SER A 17 -32.28 -3.51 -18.50
C SER A 17 -33.09 -4.68 -17.93
N ILE A 18 -32.49 -5.44 -17.02
CA ILE A 18 -33.19 -6.42 -16.19
C ILE A 18 -33.43 -5.77 -14.82
N GLY A 19 -34.71 -5.52 -14.53
CA GLY A 19 -35.15 -5.06 -13.22
C GLY A 19 -34.93 -6.14 -12.17
N LEU A 20 -34.21 -5.79 -11.10
CA LEU A 20 -34.01 -6.68 -9.95
C LEU A 20 -34.89 -6.20 -8.79
N SER A 21 -35.96 -6.95 -8.52
CA SER A 21 -36.81 -6.78 -7.35
C SER A 21 -36.00 -7.18 -6.11
N ALA A 22 -35.80 -6.25 -5.17
CA ALA A 22 -35.18 -6.52 -3.89
C ALA A 22 -36.12 -7.27 -2.97
N ALA A 23 -35.87 -8.55 -2.73
CA ALA A 23 -36.45 -9.30 -1.62
C ALA A 23 -35.55 -9.12 -0.38
N LEU A 24 -36.07 -8.42 0.63
CA LEU A 24 -35.44 -8.24 1.93
C LEU A 24 -35.59 -9.56 2.72
N VAL A 25 -34.54 -10.37 2.80
CA VAL A 25 -34.47 -11.49 3.73
C VAL A 25 -33.66 -11.07 4.95
N LEU A 26 -34.35 -10.72 6.03
CA LEU A 26 -33.78 -10.62 7.37
C LEU A 26 -33.53 -12.05 7.88
N GLY A 27 -32.32 -12.54 7.68
CA GLY A 27 -31.80 -13.76 8.27
C GLY A 27 -30.70 -13.43 9.25
N ALA A 28 -31.01 -13.39 10.55
CA ALA A 28 -30.04 -13.38 11.61
C ALA A 28 -29.29 -14.72 11.62
N GLY A 29 -28.13 -14.75 10.95
CA GLY A 29 -27.16 -15.81 11.05
C GLY A 29 -25.87 -15.19 11.60
N ILE A 30 -25.67 -15.29 12.92
CA ILE A 30 -24.36 -15.07 13.52
C ILE A 30 -23.52 -16.28 13.09
N GLY A 31 -22.95 -16.18 11.88
CA GLY A 31 -21.89 -17.07 11.46
C GLY A 31 -20.69 -16.82 12.37
N ALA A 32 -20.37 -17.81 13.21
CA ALA A 32 -19.10 -17.84 13.91
C ALA A 32 -18.00 -17.57 12.87
N ALA A 33 -17.28 -16.45 13.02
CA ALA A 33 -16.05 -16.23 12.30
C ALA A 33 -15.14 -17.40 12.68
N GLU A 34 -14.93 -18.34 11.76
CA GLU A 34 -13.88 -19.34 11.91
C GLU A 34 -12.63 -18.57 12.27
N ALA A 35 -12.11 -18.83 13.47
CA ALA A 35 -10.84 -18.30 13.91
C ALA A 35 -9.83 -18.73 12.85
N ALA A 36 -9.39 -17.77 12.01
CA ALA A 36 -8.38 -18.02 11.02
C ALA A 36 -7.19 -18.60 11.78
N THR A 37 -6.91 -19.88 11.58
CA THR A 37 -5.70 -20.51 12.08
C THR A 37 -4.54 -19.63 11.68
N ALA A 38 -3.76 -19.17 12.65
CA ALA A 38 -2.64 -18.26 12.41
C ALA A 38 -1.82 -18.82 11.27
N ALA A 39 -1.78 -18.08 10.16
CA ALA A 39 -1.05 -18.52 8.96
C ALA A 39 0.40 -18.82 9.35
N PRO A 40 0.98 -19.92 8.88
CA PRO A 40 2.33 -20.30 9.27
C PRO A 40 3.28 -19.14 8.92
N LYS A 41 4.10 -18.72 9.90
CA LYS A 41 5.22 -17.84 9.60
C LYS A 41 6.06 -18.55 8.56
N LEU A 42 6.31 -17.92 7.42
CA LEU A 42 7.12 -18.48 6.34
C LEU A 42 8.60 -18.17 6.63
N PRO A 43 9.36 -19.05 7.33
CA PRO A 43 10.72 -18.73 7.78
C PRO A 43 11.68 -18.47 6.63
N ALA A 44 11.51 -19.20 5.51
CA ALA A 44 12.31 -19.00 4.30
C ALA A 44 12.06 -17.58 3.73
N THR A 45 10.82 -17.13 3.66
CA THR A 45 10.49 -15.78 3.18
C THR A 45 11.08 -14.69 4.09
N VAL A 46 11.07 -14.90 5.40
CA VAL A 46 11.72 -13.99 6.35
C VAL A 46 13.24 -13.94 6.12
N SER A 47 13.87 -15.07 5.85
CA SER A 47 15.29 -15.15 5.52
C SER A 47 15.59 -14.46 4.19
N PHE A 48 14.78 -14.68 3.18
CA PHE A 48 14.86 -14.00 1.89
C PHE A 48 14.78 -12.47 2.06
N LEU A 49 13.76 -11.97 2.76
CA LEU A 49 13.58 -10.54 3.00
C LEU A 49 14.75 -9.87 3.74
N LYS A 50 15.40 -10.59 4.65
CA LYS A 50 16.58 -10.06 5.40
C LYS A 50 17.79 -9.79 4.51
N SER A 51 17.93 -10.52 3.41
CA SER A 51 19.04 -10.38 2.46
C SER A 51 18.65 -9.62 1.18
N ALA A 52 17.37 -9.36 0.96
CA ALA A 52 16.86 -8.81 -0.29
C ALA A 52 17.31 -7.37 -0.56
N PHE A 53 17.47 -6.56 0.50
CA PHE A 53 17.84 -5.14 0.39
C PHE A 53 18.94 -4.79 1.39
N SER A 54 19.90 -4.00 0.92
CA SER A 54 21.02 -3.48 1.71
C SER A 54 20.78 -2.02 2.10
N ASP A 55 21.67 -1.45 2.92
CA ASP A 55 21.72 -0.02 3.21
C ASP A 55 21.93 0.82 1.94
N ALA A 56 22.67 0.31 0.96
CA ALA A 56 22.84 0.96 -0.34
C ALA A 56 21.53 1.06 -1.13
N ASP A 57 20.64 0.07 -1.01
CA ASP A 57 19.33 0.10 -1.65
C ASP A 57 18.42 1.20 -1.08
N ILE A 58 18.53 1.53 0.22
CA ILE A 58 17.80 2.65 0.83
C ILE A 58 18.29 3.98 0.25
N GLN A 59 19.59 4.13 -0.01
CA GLN A 59 20.17 5.33 -0.60
C GLN A 59 19.91 5.42 -2.11
N ASN A 60 19.50 4.35 -2.76
CA ASN A 60 19.21 4.31 -4.17
C ASN A 60 17.78 4.82 -4.44
N ARG A 61 17.67 5.92 -5.19
CA ARG A 61 16.41 6.56 -5.55
C ARG A 61 15.36 5.61 -6.13
N MET A 62 15.78 4.58 -6.87
CA MET A 62 14.88 3.63 -7.54
C MET A 62 14.38 2.52 -6.62
N THR A 63 15.13 2.17 -5.58
CA THR A 63 14.85 1.00 -4.72
C THR A 63 14.42 1.38 -3.30
N THR A 64 14.60 2.61 -2.86
CA THR A 64 14.29 3.08 -1.49
C THR A 64 12.88 2.68 -1.03
N GLY A 65 11.88 2.85 -1.90
CA GLY A 65 10.49 2.53 -1.60
C GLY A 65 10.29 1.04 -1.27
N PHE A 66 10.89 0.17 -2.06
CA PHE A 66 10.81 -1.29 -1.89
C PHE A 66 11.63 -1.76 -0.67
N ALA A 67 12.80 -1.15 -0.44
CA ALA A 67 13.60 -1.45 0.75
C ALA A 67 12.83 -1.14 2.04
N LEU A 68 12.18 0.02 2.14
CA LEU A 68 11.33 0.37 3.28
C LEU A 68 10.15 -0.60 3.42
N GLU A 69 9.52 -1.01 2.32
CA GLU A 69 8.44 -2.01 2.35
C GLU A 69 8.94 -3.37 2.83
N SER A 70 10.11 -3.84 2.35
CA SER A 70 10.71 -5.08 2.85
C SER A 70 10.88 -5.06 4.37
N PHE A 71 11.32 -3.94 4.95
CA PHE A 71 11.47 -3.81 6.40
C PHE A 71 10.12 -3.76 7.12
N ILE A 72 9.08 -3.21 6.50
CA ILE A 72 7.71 -3.29 7.02
C ILE A 72 7.22 -4.75 7.04
N GLN A 73 7.49 -5.52 5.97
CA GLN A 73 7.18 -6.94 5.94
C GLN A 73 7.89 -7.71 7.06
N LEU A 74 9.18 -7.43 7.28
CA LEU A 74 9.96 -8.01 8.38
C LEU A 74 9.39 -7.67 9.76
N ALA A 75 8.86 -6.44 9.95
CA ALA A 75 8.17 -6.07 11.19
C ALA A 75 6.94 -6.95 11.43
N GLY A 76 6.21 -7.33 10.37
CA GLY A 76 5.11 -8.30 10.44
C GLY A 76 5.55 -9.67 10.96
N ALA A 77 6.78 -10.08 10.68
CA ALA A 77 7.42 -11.28 11.22
C ALA A 77 7.95 -11.12 12.65
N GLY A 78 7.79 -9.95 13.27
CA GLY A 78 8.30 -9.65 14.61
C GLY A 78 9.77 -9.23 14.64
N VAL A 79 10.36 -8.89 13.48
CA VAL A 79 11.69 -8.29 13.43
C VAL A 79 11.61 -6.84 13.86
N THR A 80 12.54 -6.41 14.72
CA THR A 80 12.69 -5.01 15.16
C THR A 80 13.95 -4.41 14.57
N ALA A 81 14.06 -3.08 14.56
CA ALA A 81 15.27 -2.40 14.11
C ALA A 81 16.55 -2.89 14.81
N ALA A 82 16.45 -3.27 16.09
CA ALA A 82 17.60 -3.83 16.83
C ALA A 82 18.15 -5.14 16.26
N LYS A 83 17.33 -5.86 15.48
CA LYS A 83 17.70 -7.13 14.82
C LYS A 83 18.16 -6.94 13.37
N LEU A 84 18.14 -5.71 12.84
CA LEU A 84 18.70 -5.35 11.56
C LEU A 84 20.19 -5.04 11.69
N SER A 85 20.93 -5.04 10.57
CA SER A 85 22.35 -4.67 10.58
C SER A 85 22.55 -3.24 11.10
N PRO A 86 23.72 -2.93 11.69
CA PRO A 86 24.01 -1.55 12.13
C PRO A 86 23.88 -0.51 11.03
N ALA A 87 24.27 -0.86 9.80
CA ALA A 87 24.15 0.00 8.64
C ALA A 87 22.67 0.33 8.35
N ILE A 88 21.80 -0.67 8.25
CA ILE A 88 20.36 -0.46 8.02
C ILE A 88 19.73 0.33 9.19
N ARG A 89 20.12 0.05 10.44
CA ARG A 89 19.61 0.84 11.58
C ARG A 89 19.96 2.32 11.47
N ALA A 90 21.16 2.64 10.98
CA ALA A 90 21.59 4.02 10.79
C ALA A 90 20.65 4.78 9.83
N GLU A 91 20.06 4.12 8.83
CA GLU A 91 19.12 4.72 7.90
C GLU A 91 17.82 5.24 8.57
N PHE A 92 17.48 4.72 9.75
CA PHE A 92 16.30 5.16 10.52
C PHE A 92 16.64 6.14 11.65
N THR A 93 17.91 6.36 11.94
CA THR A 93 18.33 7.07 13.17
C THR A 93 19.29 8.23 12.92
N ARG A 94 19.71 8.43 11.68
CA ARG A 94 20.70 9.48 11.34
C ARG A 94 20.11 10.52 10.39
N SER A 95 20.13 11.76 10.81
CA SER A 95 19.61 12.91 10.06
C SER A 95 20.28 13.09 8.69
N ASP A 96 21.61 12.91 8.61
CA ASP A 96 22.36 13.02 7.36
C ASP A 96 21.97 11.95 6.32
N ARG A 97 21.43 10.83 6.75
CA ARG A 97 20.90 9.79 5.85
C ARG A 97 19.50 10.15 5.34
N ILE A 98 18.65 10.69 6.20
CA ILE A 98 17.24 10.97 5.96
C ILE A 98 17.07 12.26 5.14
N PHE A 99 17.63 13.37 5.65
CA PHE A 99 17.53 14.69 5.01
C PHE A 99 18.75 15.02 4.14
N GLY A 100 19.89 14.39 4.39
CA GLY A 100 21.15 14.65 3.72
C GLY A 100 22.01 15.69 4.44
N SER A 101 23.08 16.05 3.77
CA SER A 101 24.03 17.10 4.18
C SER A 101 24.12 18.16 3.09
N SER A 102 24.91 19.22 3.32
CA SER A 102 25.19 20.25 2.31
C SER A 102 25.77 19.68 1.00
N MET A 103 26.42 18.52 1.06
CA MET A 103 27.08 17.89 -0.08
C MET A 103 26.27 16.76 -0.73
N LYS A 104 25.37 16.10 0.00
CA LYS A 104 24.60 14.96 -0.51
C LYS A 104 23.16 14.96 0.04
N PRO A 105 22.12 14.99 -0.81
CA PRO A 105 20.74 14.90 -0.36
C PRO A 105 20.46 13.53 0.27
N GLY A 106 19.66 13.52 1.34
CA GLY A 106 19.15 12.30 1.94
C GLY A 106 18.08 11.64 1.08
N TYR A 107 17.74 10.40 1.41
CA TYR A 107 16.82 9.62 0.56
C TYR A 107 15.36 10.11 0.61
N LEU A 108 14.96 10.88 1.64
CA LEU A 108 13.62 11.49 1.70
C LEU A 108 13.50 12.79 0.91
N VAL A 109 14.62 13.36 0.43
CA VAL A 109 14.63 14.64 -0.28
C VAL A 109 14.87 14.39 -1.76
N ASP A 110 14.09 15.06 -2.59
CA ASP A 110 14.32 15.05 -4.04
C ASP A 110 15.61 15.81 -4.35
N PRO A 111 16.58 15.20 -5.05
CA PRO A 111 17.90 15.82 -5.28
C PRO A 111 17.84 17.05 -6.20
N VAL A 112 16.81 17.19 -7.02
CA VAL A 112 16.64 18.31 -7.96
C VAL A 112 15.86 19.44 -7.31
N THR A 113 14.65 19.15 -6.82
CA THR A 113 13.77 20.18 -6.26
C THR A 113 14.10 20.56 -4.82
N LYS A 114 14.93 19.77 -4.13
CA LYS A 114 15.27 19.90 -2.70
C LYS A 114 14.05 19.81 -1.78
N LYS A 115 12.93 19.35 -2.29
CA LYS A 115 11.69 19.15 -1.53
C LYS A 115 11.62 17.74 -0.96
N LEU A 116 10.88 17.60 0.14
CA LEU A 116 10.53 16.31 0.71
C LEU A 116 9.71 15.50 -0.30
N LYS A 117 9.95 14.19 -0.35
CA LYS A 117 9.15 13.20 -1.10
C LYS A 117 8.06 12.66 -0.15
N PRO A 118 6.79 13.13 -0.25
CA PRO A 118 5.80 12.88 0.81
C PRO A 118 5.49 11.39 1.01
N GLY A 119 5.33 10.64 -0.07
CA GLY A 119 5.04 9.21 0.01
C GLY A 119 6.17 8.43 0.69
N LEU A 120 7.44 8.73 0.38
CA LEU A 120 8.59 8.11 1.05
C LEU A 120 8.70 8.54 2.51
N ALA A 121 8.40 9.80 2.83
CA ALA A 121 8.40 10.31 4.20
C ALA A 121 7.34 9.60 5.05
N GLY A 122 6.12 9.46 4.52
CA GLY A 122 5.06 8.67 5.16
C GLY A 122 5.46 7.21 5.35
N LYS A 123 6.05 6.58 4.35
CA LYS A 123 6.56 5.19 4.42
C LYS A 123 7.66 5.04 5.46
N PHE A 124 8.59 6.01 5.56
CA PHE A 124 9.63 6.05 6.59
C PHE A 124 9.05 6.12 8.00
N LEU A 125 8.11 7.03 8.26
CA LEU A 125 7.44 7.16 9.56
C LEU A 125 6.74 5.85 9.95
N TYR A 126 6.05 5.25 8.99
CA TYR A 126 5.38 3.98 9.19
C TYR A 126 6.36 2.85 9.52
N ALA A 127 7.42 2.68 8.71
CA ALA A 127 8.46 1.67 8.92
C ALA A 127 9.17 1.85 10.27
N SER A 128 9.52 3.10 10.62
CA SER A 128 10.14 3.43 11.91
C SER A 128 9.28 2.99 13.09
N LYS A 129 7.97 3.19 13.01
CA LYS A 129 7.02 2.77 14.05
C LYS A 129 6.96 1.26 14.21
N VAL A 130 6.71 0.53 13.12
CA VAL A 130 6.47 -0.92 13.19
C VAL A 130 7.74 -1.70 13.49
N LEU A 131 8.90 -1.20 13.07
CA LEU A 131 10.22 -1.73 13.42
C LEU A 131 10.68 -1.35 14.84
N LYS A 132 9.96 -0.47 15.52
CA LYS A 132 10.38 0.11 16.81
C LYS A 132 11.74 0.82 16.71
N ALA A 133 12.01 1.45 15.58
CA ALA A 133 13.20 2.25 15.32
C ALA A 133 12.99 3.65 15.92
N ARG A 134 13.13 3.77 17.23
CA ARG A 134 12.87 5.02 17.94
C ARG A 134 14.02 6.00 17.79
N ASN A 135 13.78 7.10 17.11
CA ASN A 135 14.48 8.36 17.28
C ASN A 135 13.45 9.49 17.12
N SER A 136 12.88 9.92 18.22
CA SER A 136 11.79 10.90 18.23
C SER A 136 12.16 12.22 17.57
N THR A 137 13.42 12.66 17.69
CA THR A 137 13.88 13.91 17.09
C THR A 137 13.71 13.90 15.57
N PHE A 138 14.31 12.91 14.89
CA PHE A 138 14.24 12.87 13.41
C PHE A 138 12.85 12.53 12.90
N GLN A 139 12.08 11.74 13.63
CA GLN A 139 10.69 11.46 13.25
C GLN A 139 9.82 12.71 13.36
N ASN A 140 10.04 13.53 14.38
CA ASN A 140 9.37 14.84 14.52
C ASN A 140 9.78 15.77 13.36
N ASP A 141 11.07 15.87 13.04
CA ASP A 141 11.55 16.68 11.91
C ASP A 141 10.88 16.27 10.59
N VAL A 142 10.66 14.96 10.36
CA VAL A 142 9.95 14.47 9.18
C VAL A 142 8.46 14.84 9.23
N VAL A 143 7.82 14.76 10.39
CA VAL A 143 6.42 15.18 10.56
C VAL A 143 6.27 16.68 10.34
N ASP A 144 7.15 17.49 10.92
CA ASP A 144 7.14 18.95 10.76
C ASP A 144 7.30 19.33 9.29
N ALA A 145 8.25 18.68 8.58
CA ALA A 145 8.45 18.90 7.15
C ALA A 145 7.24 18.46 6.31
N LEU A 146 6.54 17.35 6.68
CA LEU A 146 5.29 16.94 6.03
C LEU A 146 4.16 17.92 6.31
N SER A 147 4.04 18.41 7.55
CA SER A 147 2.97 19.32 7.97
C SER A 147 2.99 20.64 7.18
N VAL A 148 4.17 21.11 6.81
CA VAL A 148 4.32 22.31 5.93
C VAL A 148 3.74 22.08 4.53
N GLU A 149 3.80 20.84 4.02
CA GLU A 149 3.25 20.48 2.70
C GLU A 149 1.72 20.20 2.74
N ILE A 150 1.10 20.14 3.92
CA ILE A 150 -0.32 19.81 4.09
C ILE A 150 -1.15 21.12 4.16
N ALA A 151 -1.96 21.36 3.14
CA ALA A 151 -2.90 22.47 3.12
C ALA A 151 -4.04 22.30 4.12
N VAL A 152 -4.80 23.38 4.37
CA VAL A 152 -5.95 23.39 5.29
C VAL A 152 -7.02 22.36 4.89
N ASP A 153 -7.22 22.14 3.59
CA ASP A 153 -8.16 21.14 3.06
C ASP A 153 -7.60 19.71 3.03
N GLY A 154 -6.37 19.51 3.49
CA GLY A 154 -5.66 18.24 3.57
C GLY A 154 -4.88 17.86 2.31
N ALA A 155 -4.91 18.69 1.26
CA ALA A 155 -4.09 18.44 0.08
C ALA A 155 -2.60 18.45 0.43
N VAL A 156 -1.83 17.52 -0.15
CA VAL A 156 -0.38 17.44 0.04
C VAL A 156 0.28 17.99 -1.23
N ALA A 157 0.80 19.20 -1.16
CA ALA A 157 1.23 19.96 -2.32
C ALA A 157 2.27 19.22 -3.18
N ALA A 158 3.29 18.65 -2.55
CA ALA A 158 4.35 17.93 -3.26
C ALA A 158 3.89 16.59 -3.88
N SER A 159 2.77 16.01 -3.44
CA SER A 159 2.19 14.78 -4.03
C SER A 159 1.48 15.03 -5.35
N LYS A 160 1.11 16.26 -5.67
CA LYS A 160 0.42 16.64 -6.93
C LYS A 160 -0.81 15.76 -7.26
N GLY A 161 -1.55 15.30 -6.25
CA GLY A 161 -2.72 14.44 -6.42
C GLY A 161 -2.41 12.93 -6.57
N ASN A 162 -1.17 12.51 -6.41
CA ASN A 162 -0.81 11.09 -6.36
C ASN A 162 -1.43 10.42 -5.13
N ALA A 163 -2.45 9.58 -5.35
CA ALA A 163 -3.19 8.94 -4.26
C ALA A 163 -2.33 7.92 -3.48
N GLN A 164 -1.34 7.30 -4.10
CA GLN A 164 -0.41 6.39 -3.44
C GLN A 164 0.48 7.13 -2.42
N ASP A 165 1.05 8.27 -2.81
CA ASP A 165 1.84 9.11 -1.92
C ASP A 165 0.99 9.60 -0.74
N ILE A 166 -0.22 10.07 -1.03
CA ILE A 166 -1.15 10.57 -0.02
C ILE A 166 -1.57 9.46 0.95
N ALA A 167 -1.81 8.25 0.46
CA ALA A 167 -2.10 7.10 1.31
C ALA A 167 -0.93 6.76 2.27
N TRP A 168 0.30 6.81 1.78
CA TRP A 168 1.48 6.62 2.64
C TRP A 168 1.66 7.76 3.66
N VAL A 169 1.37 9.00 3.29
CA VAL A 169 1.36 10.13 4.25
C VAL A 169 0.36 9.88 5.37
N VAL A 170 -0.87 9.45 5.05
CA VAL A 170 -1.89 9.10 6.05
C VAL A 170 -1.39 8.00 6.99
N LEU A 171 -0.87 6.91 6.45
CA LEU A 171 -0.35 5.78 7.24
C LEU A 171 0.84 6.21 8.13
N GLY A 172 1.73 7.03 7.61
CA GLY A 172 2.90 7.53 8.34
C GLY A 172 2.52 8.46 9.49
N LEU A 173 1.67 9.45 9.26
CA LEU A 173 1.17 10.36 10.28
C LEU A 173 0.39 9.60 11.37
N GLN A 174 -0.47 8.66 10.96
CA GLN A 174 -1.19 7.80 11.90
C GLN A 174 -0.24 6.94 12.74
N ALA A 175 0.83 6.41 12.15
CA ALA A 175 1.86 5.62 12.83
C ALA A 175 2.64 6.46 13.85
N HIS A 176 2.98 7.69 13.50
CA HIS A 176 3.67 8.63 14.39
C HIS A 176 2.75 9.09 15.55
N GLY A 177 1.46 9.22 15.29
CA GLY A 177 0.46 9.67 16.26
C GLY A 177 -0.08 11.08 15.96
N ASP A 178 0.29 11.68 14.85
CA ASP A 178 -0.28 12.94 14.40
C ASP A 178 -1.65 12.71 13.74
N ARG A 179 -2.64 12.56 14.61
CA ARG A 179 -4.01 12.25 14.21
C ARG A 179 -4.73 13.43 13.57
N ALA A 180 -4.30 14.65 13.85
CA ALA A 180 -4.93 15.86 13.32
C ALA A 180 -4.66 15.97 11.81
N ASP A 181 -3.41 15.90 11.44
CA ASP A 181 -2.99 15.94 10.04
C ASP A 181 -3.42 14.69 9.28
N ALA A 182 -3.32 13.51 9.87
CA ALA A 182 -3.84 12.29 9.26
C ALA A 182 -5.32 12.41 8.87
N ARG A 183 -6.19 13.01 9.72
CA ARG A 183 -7.60 13.27 9.40
C ARG A 183 -7.79 14.30 8.28
N ARG A 184 -6.97 15.36 8.27
CA ARG A 184 -7.00 16.35 7.17
C ARG A 184 -6.66 15.70 5.84
N VAL A 185 -5.58 14.93 5.80
CA VAL A 185 -5.11 14.25 4.59
C VAL A 185 -6.10 13.17 4.11
N VAL A 186 -6.76 12.44 5.03
CA VAL A 186 -7.88 11.54 4.67
C VAL A 186 -8.97 12.29 3.90
N THR A 187 -9.29 13.53 4.28
CA THR A 187 -10.31 14.32 3.58
C THR A 187 -9.91 14.62 2.12
N ALA A 188 -8.63 14.86 1.87
CA ALA A 188 -8.11 15.03 0.52
C ALA A 188 -8.11 13.69 -0.25
N LEU A 189 -7.65 12.59 0.39
CA LEU A 189 -7.66 11.27 -0.24
C LEU A 189 -9.05 10.85 -0.71
N LEU A 190 -10.09 11.12 0.09
CA LEU A 190 -11.49 10.82 -0.28
C LEU A 190 -11.96 11.53 -1.56
N LYS A 191 -11.34 12.65 -1.95
CA LYS A 191 -11.69 13.41 -3.16
C LYS A 191 -11.00 12.86 -4.42
N LEU A 192 -10.02 11.98 -4.27
CA LEU A 192 -9.22 11.42 -5.36
C LEU A 192 -9.77 10.11 -5.92
N GLN A 193 -10.90 9.62 -5.37
CA GLN A 193 -11.55 8.44 -5.91
C GLN A 193 -12.12 8.73 -7.31
N HIS A 194 -11.79 7.88 -8.27
CA HIS A 194 -12.34 7.92 -9.61
C HIS A 194 -13.78 7.40 -9.67
N THR A 195 -14.45 7.66 -10.77
CA THR A 195 -15.86 7.26 -10.99
C THR A 195 -16.06 5.75 -11.01
N ASP A 196 -15.02 4.98 -11.35
CA ASP A 196 -15.01 3.51 -11.29
C ASP A 196 -14.84 2.95 -9.85
N GLY A 197 -14.63 3.82 -8.87
CA GLY A 197 -14.40 3.48 -7.48
C GLY A 197 -12.93 3.25 -7.11
N GLY A 198 -12.02 3.25 -8.06
CA GLY A 198 -10.58 3.09 -7.84
C GLY A 198 -9.85 4.38 -7.49
N PHE A 199 -8.56 4.26 -7.20
CA PHE A 199 -7.59 5.34 -6.99
C PHE A 199 -6.38 5.14 -7.89
N ASN A 200 -5.68 6.22 -8.27
CA ASN A 200 -4.51 6.11 -9.11
C ASN A 200 -3.35 6.99 -8.60
N TYR A 201 -2.12 6.63 -8.99
CA TYR A 201 -0.93 7.43 -8.72
C TYR A 201 -0.83 8.67 -9.64
N ASP A 202 -1.42 8.58 -10.82
CA ASP A 202 -1.50 9.67 -11.80
C ASP A 202 -2.92 10.26 -11.78
N PRO A 203 -3.10 11.50 -11.29
CA PRO A 203 -4.42 12.13 -11.22
C PRO A 203 -5.02 12.47 -12.58
N THR A 204 -4.26 12.35 -13.68
CA THR A 204 -4.77 12.58 -15.05
C THR A 204 -5.43 11.35 -15.64
N LEU A 205 -5.19 10.17 -15.08
CA LEU A 205 -5.86 8.94 -15.45
C LEU A 205 -7.29 8.92 -14.93
N THR A 206 -8.18 8.30 -15.66
CA THR A 206 -9.63 8.23 -15.36
C THR A 206 -10.05 6.93 -14.70
N THR A 207 -9.12 5.98 -14.58
CA THR A 207 -9.36 4.64 -14.01
C THR A 207 -8.44 4.39 -12.83
N GLY A 208 -8.91 3.58 -11.90
CA GLY A 208 -8.09 3.15 -10.76
C GLY A 208 -6.98 2.16 -11.13
N GLY A 209 -5.93 2.11 -10.28
CA GLY A 209 -4.93 1.05 -10.25
C GLY A 209 -5.17 0.14 -9.04
N THR A 210 -4.88 -1.15 -9.18
CA THR A 210 -5.14 -2.16 -8.14
C THR A 210 -4.38 -1.87 -6.86
N ASP A 211 -3.08 -1.70 -6.94
CA ASP A 211 -2.17 -1.44 -5.83
C ASP A 211 -2.48 -0.11 -5.12
N VAL A 212 -2.70 0.96 -5.90
CA VAL A 212 -3.05 2.28 -5.36
C VAL A 212 -4.41 2.27 -4.67
N THR A 213 -5.40 1.58 -5.24
CA THR A 213 -6.71 1.43 -4.62
C THR A 213 -6.61 0.66 -3.30
N ALA A 214 -5.81 -0.39 -3.27
CA ALA A 214 -5.62 -1.21 -2.08
C ALA A 214 -4.91 -0.46 -0.94
N ILE A 215 -3.87 0.34 -1.24
CA ILE A 215 -3.20 1.15 -0.20
C ILE A 215 -4.10 2.29 0.27
N ALA A 216 -4.91 2.89 -0.61
CA ALA A 216 -5.89 3.90 -0.24
C ALA A 216 -6.93 3.33 0.74
N ILE A 217 -7.46 2.12 0.52
CA ILE A 217 -8.35 1.44 1.47
C ILE A 217 -7.68 1.32 2.84
N GLN A 218 -6.43 0.86 2.90
CA GLN A 218 -5.71 0.72 4.16
C GLN A 218 -5.50 2.07 4.87
N ALA A 219 -5.12 3.11 4.15
CA ALA A 219 -4.99 4.45 4.69
C ALA A 219 -6.32 4.97 5.26
N LEU A 220 -7.41 4.85 4.50
CA LEU A 220 -8.76 5.26 4.94
C LEU A 220 -9.23 4.48 6.17
N LYS A 221 -8.89 3.20 6.29
CA LYS A 221 -9.27 2.35 7.43
C LYS A 221 -8.39 2.56 8.66
N SER A 222 -7.18 3.09 8.51
CA SER A 222 -6.23 3.29 9.62
C SER A 222 -6.61 4.45 10.54
N VAL A 223 -7.37 5.44 10.04
CA VAL A 223 -7.65 6.68 10.78
C VAL A 223 -9.05 6.66 11.38
N PRO A 224 -9.20 6.73 12.72
CA PRO A 224 -10.49 6.90 13.36
C PRO A 224 -11.05 8.32 13.09
N LEU A 225 -12.29 8.37 12.59
CA LEU A 225 -13.02 9.62 12.38
C LEU A 225 -14.07 9.79 13.47
N SER A 226 -14.12 10.96 14.09
CA SER A 226 -15.07 11.28 15.18
C SER A 226 -16.45 11.69 14.66
N ASN A 227 -16.51 12.22 13.44
CA ASN A 227 -17.76 12.71 12.84
C ASN A 227 -18.50 11.58 12.11
N LYS A 228 -19.77 11.33 12.46
CA LYS A 228 -20.61 10.28 11.85
C LYS A 228 -20.77 10.45 10.33
N SER A 229 -20.94 11.69 9.86
CA SER A 229 -21.08 11.97 8.42
C SER A 229 -19.77 11.67 7.67
N ALA A 230 -18.63 12.09 8.19
CA ALA A 230 -17.33 11.78 7.62
C ALA A 230 -17.05 10.26 7.61
N THR A 231 -17.44 9.56 8.68
CA THR A 231 -17.34 8.10 8.76
C THR A 231 -18.22 7.43 7.71
N LYS A 232 -19.47 7.90 7.52
CA LYS A 232 -20.38 7.35 6.48
C LYS A 232 -19.79 7.58 5.07
N LYS A 233 -19.29 8.79 4.79
CA LYS A 233 -18.64 9.08 3.50
C LYS A 233 -17.45 8.18 3.24
N ARG A 234 -16.52 8.06 4.22
CA ARG A 234 -15.37 7.15 4.11
C ARG A 234 -15.80 5.71 3.84
N ASN A 235 -16.80 5.20 4.57
CA ASN A 235 -17.26 3.82 4.40
C ASN A 235 -17.88 3.60 3.00
N SER A 236 -18.57 4.60 2.45
CA SER A 236 -19.07 4.55 1.06
C SER A 236 -17.92 4.50 0.05
N VAL A 237 -16.90 5.34 0.21
CA VAL A 237 -15.71 5.34 -0.64
C VAL A 237 -14.96 4.01 -0.56
N VAL A 238 -14.78 3.46 0.65
CA VAL A 238 -14.15 2.14 0.83
C VAL A 238 -14.98 1.04 0.17
N ALA A 239 -16.31 1.07 0.28
CA ALA A 239 -17.16 0.07 -0.37
C ALA A 239 -17.05 0.10 -1.91
N GLN A 240 -16.97 1.30 -2.50
CA GLN A 240 -16.74 1.45 -3.94
C GLN A 240 -15.35 0.96 -4.35
N ALA A 241 -14.31 1.25 -3.55
CA ALA A 241 -12.96 0.76 -3.80
C ALA A 241 -12.85 -0.77 -3.70
N VAL A 242 -13.57 -1.39 -2.76
CA VAL A 242 -13.70 -2.85 -2.66
C VAL A 242 -14.40 -3.43 -3.90
N ALA A 243 -15.49 -2.79 -4.35
CA ALA A 243 -16.20 -3.22 -5.56
C ALA A 243 -15.29 -3.13 -6.81
N PHE A 244 -14.51 -2.05 -6.93
CA PHE A 244 -13.49 -1.90 -7.98
C PHE A 244 -12.49 -3.06 -7.96
N LEU A 245 -11.87 -3.35 -6.81
CA LEU A 245 -10.92 -4.47 -6.70
C LEU A 245 -11.55 -5.81 -7.06
N LYS A 246 -12.75 -6.09 -6.56
CA LYS A 246 -13.45 -7.35 -6.89
C LYS A 246 -13.80 -7.45 -8.38
N GLY A 247 -14.15 -6.34 -9.01
CA GLY A 247 -14.46 -6.27 -10.44
C GLY A 247 -13.25 -6.42 -11.34
N ALA A 248 -12.07 -5.99 -10.87
CA ALA A 248 -10.81 -6.09 -11.61
C ALA A 248 -10.10 -7.44 -11.45
N ALA A 249 -10.55 -8.28 -10.50
CA ALA A 249 -9.92 -9.57 -10.24
C ALA A 249 -10.17 -10.57 -11.36
N VAL A 250 -9.09 -11.18 -11.86
CA VAL A 250 -9.12 -12.23 -12.87
C VAL A 250 -9.35 -13.58 -12.20
N GLY A 251 -10.32 -14.34 -12.69
CA GLY A 251 -10.70 -15.63 -12.10
C GLY A 251 -11.11 -15.57 -10.63
N GLY A 252 -11.29 -14.37 -10.07
CA GLY A 252 -11.64 -14.14 -8.68
C GLY A 252 -10.53 -14.43 -7.67
N ASN A 253 -9.28 -14.55 -8.11
CA ASN A 253 -8.17 -14.96 -7.25
C ASN A 253 -6.83 -14.23 -7.47
N HIS A 254 -6.69 -13.39 -8.50
CA HIS A 254 -5.49 -12.59 -8.76
C HIS A 254 -5.79 -11.36 -9.60
N PHE A 255 -4.78 -10.56 -9.83
CA PHE A 255 -4.84 -9.38 -10.69
C PHE A 255 -3.78 -9.48 -11.79
N GLU A 256 -4.02 -8.76 -12.87
CA GLU A 256 -3.12 -8.65 -14.02
C GLU A 256 -2.75 -7.18 -14.27
N ALA A 257 -1.55 -6.96 -14.76
CA ALA A 257 -1.07 -5.66 -15.21
C ALA A 257 -0.19 -5.86 -16.45
N TRP A 258 -0.31 -4.94 -17.41
CA TRP A 258 0.48 -4.95 -18.67
C TRP A 258 0.41 -6.26 -19.48
N GLY A 259 -0.69 -7.00 -19.32
CA GLY A 259 -0.92 -8.25 -20.05
C GLY A 259 -0.32 -9.49 -19.42
N ASP A 260 0.13 -9.42 -18.17
CA ASP A 260 0.64 -10.56 -17.41
C ASP A 260 0.08 -10.54 -15.97
N VAL A 261 0.23 -11.66 -15.26
CA VAL A 261 -0.13 -11.76 -13.84
C VAL A 261 0.67 -10.75 -13.01
N ASP A 262 0.02 -10.14 -12.04
CA ASP A 262 0.62 -9.13 -11.16
C ASP A 262 0.62 -9.58 -9.69
N PRO A 263 1.67 -10.27 -9.24
CA PRO A 263 1.78 -10.68 -7.84
C PRO A 263 1.89 -9.50 -6.86
N ASN A 264 2.48 -8.36 -7.28
CA ASN A 264 2.56 -7.15 -6.47
C ASN A 264 1.17 -6.55 -6.23
N GLY A 265 0.44 -6.28 -7.32
CA GLY A 265 -0.92 -5.77 -7.24
C GLY A 265 -1.85 -6.72 -6.49
N THR A 266 -1.70 -8.05 -6.70
CA THR A 266 -2.45 -9.07 -5.96
C THR A 266 -2.15 -9.01 -4.47
N ALA A 267 -0.89 -8.88 -4.06
CA ALA A 267 -0.50 -8.77 -2.66
C ALA A 267 -1.08 -7.51 -1.99
N TYR A 268 -1.00 -6.38 -2.67
CA TYR A 268 -1.63 -5.13 -2.19
C TYR A 268 -3.14 -5.27 -2.08
N ALA A 269 -3.80 -5.85 -3.12
CA ALA A 269 -5.24 -6.06 -3.12
C ALA A 269 -5.70 -6.94 -1.95
N ILE A 270 -4.98 -8.03 -1.66
CA ILE A 270 -5.25 -8.87 -0.48
C ILE A 270 -5.25 -8.01 0.79
N MET A 271 -4.20 -7.22 1.03
CA MET A 271 -4.11 -6.38 2.23
C MET A 271 -5.23 -5.34 2.30
N GLY A 272 -5.59 -4.70 1.17
CA GLY A 272 -6.69 -3.75 1.10
C GLY A 272 -8.04 -4.38 1.41
N LEU A 273 -8.34 -5.53 0.79
CA LEU A 273 -9.56 -6.30 1.01
C LEU A 273 -9.63 -6.83 2.46
N GLN A 274 -8.55 -7.38 3.02
CA GLN A 274 -8.48 -7.79 4.43
C GLN A 274 -8.73 -6.62 5.38
N ALA A 275 -8.15 -5.44 5.13
CA ALA A 275 -8.39 -4.24 5.92
C ALA A 275 -9.84 -3.77 5.84
N ALA A 276 -10.54 -4.03 4.75
CA ALA A 276 -11.97 -3.79 4.59
C ALA A 276 -12.85 -4.84 5.30
N GLY A 277 -12.32 -6.01 5.63
CA GLY A 277 -13.04 -7.13 6.26
C GLY A 277 -13.56 -8.17 5.27
N GLU A 278 -13.02 -8.18 4.05
CA GLU A 278 -13.40 -9.11 2.99
C GLU A 278 -12.69 -10.46 3.11
N ASN A 279 -13.33 -11.52 2.59
CA ASN A 279 -12.67 -12.82 2.46
C ASN A 279 -11.68 -12.80 1.30
N THR A 280 -10.43 -13.15 1.58
CA THR A 280 -9.32 -13.14 0.62
C THR A 280 -8.67 -14.50 0.41
N SER A 281 -9.27 -15.58 0.89
CA SER A 281 -8.65 -16.92 0.88
C SER A 281 -8.23 -17.38 -0.52
N ALA A 282 -9.03 -17.13 -1.55
CA ALA A 282 -8.67 -17.49 -2.92
C ALA A 282 -7.42 -16.76 -3.42
N TYR A 283 -7.32 -15.46 -3.13
CA TYR A 283 -6.15 -14.63 -3.49
C TYR A 283 -4.89 -15.06 -2.72
N VAL A 284 -5.03 -15.33 -1.41
CA VAL A 284 -3.92 -15.81 -0.57
C VAL A 284 -3.43 -17.17 -1.07
N THR A 285 -4.32 -18.08 -1.44
CA THR A 285 -3.96 -19.37 -2.03
C THR A 285 -3.18 -19.17 -3.33
N TRP A 286 -3.65 -18.29 -4.21
CA TRP A 286 -2.97 -17.98 -5.47
C TRP A 286 -1.57 -17.39 -5.25
N LEU A 287 -1.43 -16.45 -4.32
CA LEU A 287 -0.15 -15.82 -4.00
C LEU A 287 0.81 -16.81 -3.31
N SER A 288 0.28 -17.66 -2.41
CA SER A 288 1.07 -18.68 -1.71
C SER A 288 1.70 -19.70 -2.66
N ALA A 289 1.00 -20.04 -3.74
CA ALA A 289 1.51 -20.96 -4.76
C ALA A 289 2.71 -20.41 -5.54
N ARG A 290 3.04 -19.12 -5.40
CA ARG A 290 4.18 -18.44 -6.02
C ARG A 290 5.38 -18.28 -5.11
N VAL A 291 5.29 -18.74 -3.87
CA VAL A 291 6.45 -18.77 -2.97
C VAL A 291 7.40 -19.87 -3.43
N GLN A 292 8.62 -19.51 -3.78
CA GLN A 292 9.65 -20.39 -4.31
C GLN A 292 10.45 -21.06 -3.19
N GLY A 293 11.27 -22.05 -3.55
CA GLY A 293 12.09 -22.81 -2.58
C GLY A 293 13.10 -21.95 -1.81
N ASP A 294 13.50 -20.79 -2.33
CA ASP A 294 14.35 -19.81 -1.67
C ASP A 294 13.58 -18.92 -0.68
N GLY A 295 12.25 -19.03 -0.65
CA GLY A 295 11.34 -18.26 0.19
C GLY A 295 10.86 -16.95 -0.43
N GLY A 296 11.38 -16.54 -1.57
CA GLY A 296 10.88 -15.36 -2.31
C GLY A 296 9.60 -15.68 -3.08
N ILE A 297 8.87 -14.64 -3.44
CA ILE A 297 7.67 -14.75 -4.27
C ILE A 297 8.09 -14.50 -5.72
N GLU A 298 7.69 -15.42 -6.60
CA GLU A 298 8.00 -15.38 -8.02
C GLU A 298 7.36 -14.15 -8.71
N ALA A 299 8.11 -13.57 -9.66
CA ALA A 299 7.64 -12.56 -10.58
C ALA A 299 7.55 -13.11 -12.01
N PRO A 300 6.65 -12.60 -12.87
CA PRO A 300 6.55 -13.06 -14.26
C PRO A 300 7.85 -12.91 -15.06
N TRP A 301 8.63 -11.88 -14.75
CA TRP A 301 9.92 -11.62 -15.41
C TRP A 301 11.10 -12.46 -14.85
N ALA A 302 10.87 -13.22 -13.77
CA ALA A 302 11.89 -14.08 -13.13
C ALA A 302 11.27 -15.41 -12.68
N PRO A 303 10.80 -16.26 -13.64
CA PRO A 303 10.12 -17.50 -13.32
C PRO A 303 11.07 -18.50 -12.63
N GLY A 304 10.55 -19.22 -11.63
CA GLY A 304 11.27 -20.26 -10.90
C GLY A 304 12.20 -19.76 -9.80
N ALA A 305 12.25 -18.47 -9.52
CA ALA A 305 13.04 -17.87 -8.44
C ALA A 305 12.25 -16.76 -7.73
N GLY A 306 12.58 -16.51 -6.47
CA GLY A 306 12.02 -15.41 -5.72
C GLY A 306 12.49 -14.04 -6.25
N ASP A 307 11.57 -13.12 -6.42
CA ASP A 307 11.86 -11.74 -6.77
C ASP A 307 11.80 -10.84 -5.52
N ARG A 308 12.82 -9.98 -5.34
CA ARG A 308 12.92 -9.13 -4.15
C ARG A 308 11.85 -8.05 -4.10
N TYR A 309 11.41 -7.52 -5.23
CA TYR A 309 10.41 -6.46 -5.30
C TYR A 309 9.02 -7.00 -4.99
N VAL A 310 8.67 -8.16 -5.56
CA VAL A 310 7.42 -8.86 -5.26
C VAL A 310 7.38 -9.28 -3.80
N THR A 311 8.44 -9.88 -3.30
CA THR A 311 8.50 -10.38 -1.92
C THR A 311 8.45 -9.24 -0.90
N ALA A 312 9.03 -8.06 -1.22
CA ALA A 312 8.96 -6.86 -0.39
C ALA A 312 7.52 -6.35 -0.18
N GLN A 313 6.56 -6.81 -0.95
CA GLN A 313 5.15 -6.41 -0.85
C GLN A 313 4.22 -7.57 -0.50
N GLY A 314 4.69 -8.81 -0.60
CA GLY A 314 3.86 -10.01 -0.60
C GLY A 314 3.81 -10.81 0.70
N TYR A 315 4.69 -10.59 1.67
CA TYR A 315 4.75 -11.42 2.87
C TYR A 315 3.59 -11.21 3.86
N LEU A 316 3.23 -9.94 4.14
CA LEU A 316 2.16 -9.62 5.10
C LEU A 316 0.83 -10.29 4.75
N PRO A 317 0.33 -10.23 3.50
CA PRO A 317 -0.92 -10.87 3.15
C PRO A 317 -0.88 -12.39 3.31
N LEU A 318 0.28 -13.03 3.11
CA LEU A 318 0.44 -14.47 3.32
C LEU A 318 0.32 -14.90 4.78
N ILE A 319 0.59 -14.00 5.72
CA ILE A 319 0.44 -14.23 7.16
C ILE A 319 -0.81 -13.58 7.75
N GLY A 320 -1.77 -13.17 6.90
CA GLY A 320 -3.03 -12.57 7.31
C GLY A 320 -2.89 -11.19 7.97
N LYS A 321 -1.81 -10.45 7.66
CA LYS A 321 -1.57 -9.11 8.21
C LYS A 321 -1.71 -8.03 7.16
N THR A 322 -2.07 -6.84 7.62
CA THR A 322 -2.21 -5.62 6.84
C THR A 322 -1.44 -4.49 7.49
N TYR A 323 -1.22 -3.39 6.79
CA TYR A 323 -0.65 -2.20 7.40
C TYR A 323 -1.53 -1.67 8.55
N VAL A 324 -2.86 -1.82 8.45
CA VAL A 324 -3.77 -1.44 9.53
C VAL A 324 -3.58 -2.32 10.77
N SER A 325 -3.46 -3.63 10.58
CA SER A 325 -3.28 -4.57 11.71
C SER A 325 -1.94 -4.39 12.41
N LEU A 326 -0.87 -4.09 11.67
CA LEU A 326 0.44 -3.80 12.26
C LEU A 326 0.43 -2.54 13.16
N LEU A 327 -0.30 -1.48 12.78
CA LEU A 327 -0.47 -0.31 13.62
C LEU A 327 -1.23 -0.61 14.91
N ALA A 328 -2.17 -1.55 14.85
CA ALA A 328 -2.95 -2.00 16.01
C ALA A 328 -2.17 -3.00 16.90
N GLY A 329 -0.96 -3.39 16.52
CA GLY A 329 -0.15 -4.36 17.25
C GLY A 329 -0.67 -5.81 17.15
N LYS A 330 -1.42 -6.11 16.08
CA LYS A 330 -2.05 -7.42 15.83
C LYS A 330 -1.26 -8.25 14.83
#